data_feff073a59942ff590dfb7cc96671f50
#
_entry.id   feff073a59942ff590dfb7cc96671f50
#
_cell.length_a   1.000
_cell.length_b   1.000
_cell.length_c   1.000
_cell.angle_alpha   90.00
_cell.angle_beta   90.00
_cell.angle_gamma   90.00
#
_symmetry.space_group_name_H-M   'P 1'
#
loop_
_entity.id
_entity.type
_entity.pdbx_description
1 polymer ?
#
loop_
_entity_poly.entity_id
_entity_poly.type
_entity_poly.pdbx_seq_one_letter_code
_entity_poly.pdbx_strand_id
1 'polypeptide(L)'
;MEIYQIYQVIQYNYRFDFIYLISINPRTMSKFLKKDQLTSSWFEIDAKNAVVGRLATIISKIIRGKNKTTYTPHMDDGDFVVVKNIEQIRFTGKKFQNKKYYKHTGHPGGIKETTPEKLHEKKPEQALKLAVKRMLPGGVLGKKQLTKLKIYKGDVHP
;
A
#
# COMPACT_ATOMS: atom_id res chain seq x y z
N MET A 1 -14.77 9.86 21.12
CA MET A 1 -15.70 10.16 20.01
C MET A 1 -15.16 11.38 19.28
N GLU A 2 -14.10 11.19 18.48
CA GLU A 2 -13.44 12.27 17.72
C GLU A 2 -13.14 11.79 16.33
N ILE A 3 -14.02 12.21 15.47
CA ILE A 3 -13.85 12.94 14.23
C ILE A 3 -12.98 12.24 13.20
N TYR A 4 -13.67 11.52 12.38
CA TYR A 4 -13.22 11.11 11.05
C TYR A 4 -12.99 12.36 10.20
N GLN A 5 -11.75 12.76 10.00
CA GLN A 5 -11.42 13.67 8.91
C GLN A 5 -11.47 12.89 7.60
N ILE A 6 -12.55 13.08 6.91
CA ILE A 6 -12.76 12.64 5.52
C ILE A 6 -11.82 13.50 4.67
N TYR A 7 -10.69 12.96 4.26
CA TYR A 7 -9.88 13.58 3.21
C TYR A 7 -10.37 13.11 1.86
N GLN A 8 -10.87 14.07 1.13
CA GLN A 8 -11.39 13.96 -0.22
C GLN A 8 -10.45 13.20 -1.15
N VAL A 9 -11.10 12.43 -2.01
CA VAL A 9 -10.58 11.79 -3.21
C VAL A 9 -9.63 12.72 -3.95
N ILE A 10 -8.35 12.43 -3.91
CA ILE A 10 -7.39 13.05 -4.81
C ILE A 10 -7.52 12.34 -6.15
N GLN A 11 -8.31 12.89 -7.05
CA GLN A 11 -8.25 12.56 -8.46
C GLN A 11 -6.89 13.04 -8.99
N TYR A 12 -5.94 12.13 -9.13
CA TYR A 12 -4.69 12.41 -9.84
C TYR A 12 -4.96 12.47 -11.35
N ASN A 13 -5.34 13.63 -11.83
CA ASN A 13 -5.14 14.01 -13.22
C ASN A 13 -3.65 14.24 -13.44
N TYR A 14 -3.05 13.48 -14.35
CA TYR A 14 -1.67 13.62 -14.75
C TYR A 14 -1.42 14.99 -15.37
N ARG A 15 -0.76 15.85 -14.64
CA ARG A 15 0.06 16.92 -15.20
C ARG A 15 1.28 17.09 -14.30
N PHE A 16 2.45 17.04 -14.92
CA PHE A 16 3.73 17.33 -14.30
C PHE A 16 3.72 18.78 -13.79
N ASP A 17 3.57 18.95 -12.49
CA ASP A 17 3.96 20.15 -11.77
C ASP A 17 4.07 19.81 -10.29
N PHE A 18 5.11 19.05 -9.96
CA PHE A 18 5.48 18.81 -8.57
C PHE A 18 6.83 19.47 -8.27
N ILE A 19 6.87 20.80 -8.48
CA ILE A 19 7.84 21.64 -7.79
C ILE A 19 7.11 22.25 -6.61
N TYR A 20 6.90 21.49 -5.56
CA TYR A 20 6.63 22.11 -4.28
C TYR A 20 7.95 22.46 -3.63
N LEU A 21 8.18 23.78 -3.54
CA LEU A 21 9.13 24.39 -2.62
C LEU A 21 9.02 23.71 -1.25
N ILE A 22 9.83 22.70 -1.02
CA ILE A 22 10.22 22.36 0.33
C ILE A 22 11.14 23.49 0.73
N SER A 23 10.59 24.45 1.43
CA SER A 23 11.38 25.35 2.26
C SER A 23 12.15 24.46 3.22
N ILE A 24 13.33 24.04 2.80
CA ILE A 24 14.27 23.28 3.61
C ILE A 24 14.75 24.26 4.68
N ASN A 25 14.10 24.20 5.81
CA ASN A 25 14.61 24.87 7.01
C ASN A 25 15.82 24.05 7.48
N PRO A 26 17.07 24.51 7.31
CA PRO A 26 18.28 23.67 7.44
C PRO A 26 18.62 23.30 8.89
N ARG A 27 17.71 23.50 9.82
CA ARG A 27 17.92 23.22 11.26
C ARG A 27 16.89 22.29 11.91
N THR A 28 16.11 21.54 11.15
CA THR A 28 15.31 20.49 11.76
C THR A 28 16.18 19.27 12.00
N MET A 29 16.80 19.21 13.17
CA MET A 29 17.37 17.97 13.69
C MET A 29 16.29 16.88 13.59
N SER A 30 16.64 15.71 13.06
CA SER A 30 15.74 14.56 13.02
C SER A 30 15.23 14.27 14.42
N LYS A 31 13.92 14.48 14.64
CA LYS A 31 13.31 14.28 15.96
C LYS A 31 13.16 12.79 16.20
N PHE A 32 13.89 12.26 17.15
CA PHE A 32 13.68 10.90 17.63
C PHE A 32 12.39 10.85 18.46
N LEU A 33 11.46 9.99 18.06
CA LEU A 33 10.23 9.75 18.81
C LEU A 33 10.34 8.45 19.59
N LYS A 34 9.87 8.48 20.83
CA LYS A 34 9.66 7.26 21.61
C LYS A 34 8.43 6.51 21.08
N LYS A 35 8.37 5.20 21.34
CA LYS A 35 7.27 4.34 20.88
C LYS A 35 5.89 4.85 21.30
N ASP A 36 5.78 5.43 22.48
CA ASP A 36 4.53 5.92 23.06
C ASP A 36 4.04 7.24 22.42
N GLN A 37 4.92 7.89 21.66
CA GLN A 37 4.62 9.14 20.94
C GLN A 37 4.20 8.93 19.49
N LEU A 38 4.17 7.67 19.03
CA LEU A 38 3.78 7.34 17.67
C LEU A 38 2.27 7.43 17.52
N THR A 39 1.82 8.20 16.55
CA THR A 39 0.41 8.33 16.19
C THR A 39 0.17 7.72 14.81
N SER A 40 -0.85 6.87 14.70
CA SER A 40 -1.25 6.26 13.43
C SER A 40 -2.61 6.80 13.02
N SER A 41 -2.70 7.28 11.78
CA SER A 41 -3.94 7.75 11.16
C SER A 41 -4.52 6.68 10.24
N TRP A 42 -5.79 6.82 9.88
CA TRP A 42 -6.47 5.98 8.91
C TRP A 42 -6.61 6.71 7.58
N PHE A 43 -6.26 6.07 6.50
CA PHE A 43 -6.42 6.57 5.14
C PHE A 43 -7.31 5.63 4.34
N GLU A 44 -8.27 6.19 3.65
CA GLU A 44 -9.13 5.49 2.72
C GLU A 44 -8.68 5.80 1.28
N ILE A 45 -8.57 4.77 0.45
CA ILE A 45 -8.13 4.88 -0.94
C ILE A 45 -9.10 4.10 -1.83
N ASP A 46 -9.62 4.75 -2.87
CA ASP A 46 -10.41 4.08 -3.90
C ASP A 46 -9.48 3.49 -4.97
N ALA A 47 -9.63 2.18 -5.22
CA ALA A 47 -8.87 1.44 -6.21
C ALA A 47 -9.50 1.47 -7.62
N LYS A 48 -10.65 2.13 -7.81
CA LYS A 48 -11.35 2.21 -9.08
C LYS A 48 -10.44 2.76 -10.18
N ASN A 49 -10.26 1.97 -11.25
CA ASN A 49 -9.38 2.30 -12.38
C ASN A 49 -7.90 2.56 -12.04
N ALA A 50 -7.48 2.34 -10.79
CA ALA A 50 -6.10 2.52 -10.39
C ALA A 50 -5.19 1.41 -10.95
N VAL A 51 -3.96 1.76 -11.32
CA VAL A 51 -2.95 0.79 -11.76
C VAL A 51 -2.32 0.12 -10.53
N VAL A 52 -2.38 -1.22 -10.46
CA VAL A 52 -1.88 -2.02 -9.32
C VAL A 52 -0.51 -1.58 -8.80
N GLY A 53 0.48 -1.41 -9.71
CA GLY A 53 1.84 -1.07 -9.29
C GLY A 53 1.96 0.32 -8.69
N ARG A 54 1.31 1.32 -9.29
CA ARG A 54 1.31 2.71 -8.80
C ARG A 54 0.59 2.83 -7.48
N LEU A 55 -0.57 2.19 -7.37
CA LEU A 55 -1.34 2.13 -6.13
C LEU A 55 -0.52 1.46 -5.00
N ALA A 56 0.11 0.33 -5.28
CA ALA A 56 0.96 -0.37 -4.32
C ALA A 56 2.14 0.48 -3.82
N THR A 57 2.71 1.34 -4.68
CA THR A 57 3.80 2.25 -4.29
C THR A 57 3.31 3.32 -3.30
N ILE A 58 2.13 3.91 -3.53
CA ILE A 58 1.54 4.91 -2.64
C ILE A 58 1.22 4.25 -1.28
N ILE A 59 0.53 3.12 -1.32
CA ILE A 59 0.17 2.36 -0.11
C ILE A 59 1.41 1.99 0.70
N SER A 60 2.47 1.48 0.04
CA SER A 60 3.70 1.10 0.75
C SER A 60 4.41 2.28 1.41
N LYS A 61 4.35 3.48 0.82
CA LYS A 61 4.88 4.71 1.43
C LYS A 61 4.12 5.07 2.70
N ILE A 62 2.78 5.03 2.66
CA ILE A 62 1.90 5.37 3.79
C ILE A 62 2.07 4.36 4.93
N ILE A 63 1.97 3.06 4.62
CA ILE A 63 2.09 1.98 5.62
C ILE A 63 3.47 1.96 6.29
N ARG A 64 4.51 2.36 5.54
CA ARG A 64 5.87 2.47 6.07
C ARG A 64 6.11 3.77 6.84
N GLY A 65 5.24 4.77 6.69
CA GLY A 65 5.38 6.08 7.31
C GLY A 65 6.38 7.01 6.61
N LYS A 66 6.78 6.70 5.36
CA LYS A 66 7.74 7.54 4.60
C LYS A 66 7.20 8.92 4.21
N ASN A 67 5.92 9.16 4.40
CA ASN A 67 5.27 10.45 4.21
C ASN A 67 5.41 11.36 5.43
N LYS A 68 5.82 10.82 6.58
CA LYS A 68 5.98 11.57 7.82
C LYS A 68 7.40 12.10 7.99
N THR A 69 7.52 13.28 8.59
CA THR A 69 8.83 13.88 8.96
C THR A 69 9.51 13.10 10.07
N THR A 70 8.76 12.35 10.85
CA THR A 70 9.20 11.53 11.98
C THR A 70 9.68 10.13 11.58
N TYR A 71 9.68 9.83 10.28
CA TYR A 71 10.05 8.51 9.79
C TYR A 71 11.42 8.04 10.28
N THR A 72 11.44 6.88 10.92
CA THR A 72 12.67 6.17 11.33
C THR A 72 12.61 4.70 10.85
N PRO A 73 13.68 4.16 10.22
CA PRO A 73 13.63 2.84 9.59
C PRO A 73 13.36 1.68 10.54
N HIS A 74 13.76 1.80 11.81
CA HIS A 74 13.62 0.75 12.83
C HIS A 74 12.28 0.78 13.58
N MET A 75 11.47 1.82 13.38
CA MET A 75 10.17 1.99 14.05
C MET A 75 9.00 1.82 13.09
N ASP A 76 7.85 1.45 13.63
CA ASP A 76 6.60 1.31 12.89
C ASP A 76 5.72 2.56 13.05
N ASP A 77 6.13 3.65 12.41
CA ASP A 77 5.41 4.94 12.39
C ASP A 77 4.41 5.06 11.23
N GLY A 78 4.09 3.94 10.57
CA GLY A 78 3.17 3.91 9.44
C GLY A 78 1.70 4.03 9.87
N ASP A 79 0.88 4.42 8.90
CA ASP A 79 -0.56 4.60 9.04
C ASP A 79 -1.33 3.39 8.56
N PHE A 80 -2.61 3.31 8.94
CA PHE A 80 -3.54 2.31 8.45
C PHE A 80 -4.11 2.74 7.11
N VAL A 81 -4.24 1.77 6.19
CA VAL A 81 -4.81 2.03 4.86
C VAL A 81 -5.95 1.07 4.59
N VAL A 82 -7.10 1.64 4.27
CA VAL A 82 -8.28 0.95 3.78
C VAL A 82 -8.38 1.16 2.28
N VAL A 83 -8.45 0.09 1.52
CA VAL A 83 -8.62 0.13 0.06
C VAL A 83 -9.98 -0.44 -0.28
N LYS A 84 -10.78 0.34 -1.01
CA LYS A 84 -12.10 -0.05 -1.49
C LYS A 84 -12.12 -0.27 -3.01
N ASN A 85 -13.19 -0.90 -3.52
CA ASN A 85 -13.41 -1.17 -4.95
C ASN A 85 -12.27 -1.94 -5.63
N ILE A 86 -11.64 -2.89 -4.92
CA ILE A 86 -10.48 -3.64 -5.45
C ILE A 86 -10.78 -4.41 -6.74
N GLU A 87 -12.03 -4.72 -7.00
CA GLU A 87 -12.48 -5.44 -8.20
C GLU A 87 -12.26 -4.66 -9.49
N GLN A 88 -12.22 -3.32 -9.40
CA GLN A 88 -12.06 -2.43 -10.55
C GLN A 88 -10.61 -1.99 -10.78
N ILE A 89 -9.65 -2.68 -10.18
CA ILE A 89 -8.23 -2.38 -10.33
C ILE A 89 -7.71 -2.77 -11.72
N ARG A 90 -6.78 -1.97 -12.28
CA ARG A 90 -6.26 -2.17 -13.64
C ARG A 90 -4.84 -2.72 -13.65
N PHE A 91 -4.57 -3.58 -14.63
CA PHE A 91 -3.23 -4.01 -15.00
C PHE A 91 -2.84 -3.34 -16.32
N THR A 92 -1.59 -2.89 -16.45
CA THR A 92 -1.09 -2.27 -17.67
C THR A 92 -0.54 -3.31 -18.65
N GLY A 93 -0.80 -3.11 -19.95
CA GLY A 93 -0.36 -4.01 -21.02
C GLY A 93 -0.91 -5.43 -20.85
N LYS A 94 -0.19 -6.43 -21.36
CA LYS A 94 -0.60 -7.84 -21.33
C LYS A 94 -0.33 -8.54 -19.99
N LYS A 95 -0.08 -7.79 -18.90
CA LYS A 95 0.28 -8.36 -17.57
C LYS A 95 -0.85 -9.14 -16.93
N PHE A 96 -2.09 -8.82 -17.23
CA PHE A 96 -3.25 -9.51 -16.66
C PHE A 96 -3.28 -10.99 -17.02
N GLN A 97 -2.90 -11.32 -18.25
CA GLN A 97 -2.88 -12.70 -18.76
C GLN A 97 -1.51 -13.36 -18.61
N ASN A 98 -0.44 -12.63 -18.95
CA ASN A 98 0.90 -13.23 -19.11
C ASN A 98 1.73 -13.29 -17.83
N LYS A 99 1.42 -12.47 -16.82
CA LYS A 99 2.18 -12.48 -15.56
C LYS A 99 1.87 -13.76 -14.79
N LYS A 100 2.92 -14.39 -14.23
CA LYS A 100 2.79 -15.59 -13.42
C LYS A 100 3.21 -15.31 -11.98
N TYR A 101 2.41 -15.77 -11.04
CA TYR A 101 2.73 -15.82 -9.62
C TYR A 101 3.07 -17.26 -9.27
N TYR A 102 4.26 -17.46 -8.71
CA TYR A 102 4.74 -18.79 -8.30
C TYR A 102 4.63 -18.98 -6.81
N LYS A 103 4.21 -20.17 -6.38
CA LYS A 103 4.20 -20.62 -5.00
C LYS A 103 4.77 -22.03 -4.93
N HIS A 104 5.84 -22.21 -4.17
CA HIS A 104 6.40 -23.53 -3.89
C HIS A 104 5.60 -24.24 -2.80
N THR A 105 5.35 -25.54 -2.96
CA THR A 105 4.54 -26.33 -2.01
C THR A 105 5.38 -26.97 -0.89
N GLY A 106 6.71 -26.93 -0.99
CA GLY A 106 7.62 -27.59 -0.07
C GLY A 106 8.11 -28.96 -0.55
N HIS A 107 7.48 -29.55 -1.58
CA HIS A 107 7.90 -30.83 -2.15
C HIS A 107 8.79 -30.66 -3.39
N PRO A 108 9.72 -31.59 -3.67
CA PRO A 108 10.50 -31.57 -4.89
C PRO A 108 9.60 -31.45 -6.14
N GLY A 109 9.92 -30.52 -7.04
CA GLY A 109 9.10 -30.25 -8.25
C GLY A 109 7.76 -29.56 -8.00
N GLY A 110 7.41 -29.23 -6.75
CA GLY A 110 6.10 -28.70 -6.35
C GLY A 110 5.94 -27.19 -6.56
N ILE A 111 6.16 -26.67 -7.77
CA ILE A 111 5.90 -25.26 -8.11
C ILE A 111 4.49 -25.13 -8.69
N LYS A 112 3.64 -24.34 -8.01
CA LYS A 112 2.32 -23.96 -8.52
C LYS A 112 2.38 -22.57 -9.11
N GLU A 113 1.80 -22.40 -10.30
CA GLU A 113 1.69 -21.09 -10.96
C GLU A 113 0.22 -20.64 -11.04
N THR A 114 0.01 -19.33 -10.96
CA THR A 114 -1.32 -18.71 -11.07
C THR A 114 -1.19 -17.40 -11.82
N THR A 115 -2.08 -17.13 -12.76
CA THR A 115 -2.15 -15.85 -13.46
C THR A 115 -2.93 -14.82 -12.64
N PRO A 116 -2.69 -13.50 -12.84
CA PRO A 116 -3.49 -12.44 -12.24
C PRO A 116 -4.98 -12.58 -12.50
N GLU A 117 -5.37 -13.01 -13.70
CA GLU A 117 -6.75 -13.25 -14.11
C GLU A 117 -7.43 -14.25 -13.16
N LYS A 118 -6.87 -15.48 -13.04
CA LYS A 118 -7.39 -16.51 -12.13
C LYS A 118 -7.34 -16.09 -10.65
N LEU A 119 -6.37 -15.25 -10.29
CA LEU A 119 -6.24 -14.72 -8.94
C LEU A 119 -7.32 -13.68 -8.66
N HIS A 120 -7.64 -12.83 -9.65
CA HIS A 120 -8.63 -11.78 -9.54
C HIS A 120 -10.05 -12.34 -9.41
N GLU A 121 -10.39 -13.38 -10.15
CA GLU A 121 -11.67 -14.07 -10.02
C GLU A 121 -11.91 -14.66 -8.62
N LYS A 122 -10.89 -15.32 -8.07
CA LYS A 122 -11.01 -15.99 -6.76
C LYS A 122 -10.84 -15.03 -5.59
N LYS A 123 -9.79 -14.21 -5.62
CA LYS A 123 -9.37 -13.32 -4.51
C LYS A 123 -8.72 -12.06 -5.08
N PRO A 124 -9.48 -11.04 -5.51
CA PRO A 124 -8.93 -9.84 -6.16
C PRO A 124 -7.97 -9.06 -5.26
N GLU A 125 -8.15 -9.11 -3.95
CA GLU A 125 -7.28 -8.48 -2.95
C GLU A 125 -5.83 -8.98 -2.98
N GLN A 126 -5.61 -10.25 -3.36
CA GLN A 126 -4.30 -10.89 -3.28
C GLN A 126 -3.27 -10.26 -4.22
N ALA A 127 -3.70 -9.82 -5.41
CA ALA A 127 -2.79 -9.20 -6.38
C ALA A 127 -2.14 -7.93 -5.81
N LEU A 128 -2.96 -7.05 -5.22
CA LEU A 128 -2.49 -5.83 -4.56
C LEU A 128 -1.68 -6.14 -3.30
N LYS A 129 -2.17 -7.04 -2.45
CA LYS A 129 -1.47 -7.46 -1.22
C LYS A 129 -0.08 -8.01 -1.48
N LEU A 130 0.09 -8.83 -2.54
CA LEU A 130 1.39 -9.35 -2.97
C LEU A 130 2.31 -8.23 -3.50
N ALA A 131 1.75 -7.25 -4.25
CA ALA A 131 2.53 -6.12 -4.75
C ALA A 131 3.06 -5.27 -3.58
N VAL A 132 2.20 -4.91 -2.62
CA VAL A 132 2.60 -4.15 -1.42
C VAL A 132 3.60 -4.93 -0.57
N LYS A 133 3.35 -6.23 -0.32
CA LYS A 133 4.26 -7.09 0.45
C LYS A 133 5.69 -7.07 -0.10
N ARG A 134 5.85 -7.10 -1.44
CA ARG A 134 7.17 -7.07 -2.10
C ARG A 134 7.84 -5.70 -2.07
N MET A 135 7.09 -4.64 -1.77
CA MET A 135 7.60 -3.26 -1.63
C MET A 135 7.93 -2.89 -0.18
N LEU A 136 7.44 -3.68 0.79
CA LEU A 136 7.77 -3.51 2.20
C LEU A 136 9.10 -4.20 2.55
N PRO A 137 9.79 -3.76 3.62
CA PRO A 137 11.01 -4.41 4.09
C PRO A 137 10.73 -5.85 4.52
N GLY A 138 11.74 -6.70 4.40
CA GLY A 138 11.68 -8.05 4.91
C GLY A 138 11.64 -8.10 6.46
N GLY A 139 11.35 -9.28 7.01
CA GLY A 139 11.41 -9.53 8.44
C GLY A 139 10.12 -9.25 9.21
N VAL A 140 10.26 -9.15 10.53
CA VAL A 140 9.13 -9.01 11.47
C VAL A 140 8.42 -7.67 11.30
N LEU A 141 9.17 -6.59 11.14
CA LEU A 141 8.63 -5.25 10.98
C LEU A 141 7.74 -5.13 9.74
N GLY A 142 8.21 -5.62 8.59
CA GLY A 142 7.42 -5.59 7.35
C GLY A 142 6.15 -6.46 7.42
N LYS A 143 6.20 -7.58 8.13
CA LYS A 143 4.99 -8.38 8.39
C LYS A 143 3.98 -7.60 9.23
N LYS A 144 4.44 -6.90 10.26
CA LYS A 144 3.60 -6.06 11.12
C LYS A 144 3.03 -4.87 10.34
N GLN A 145 3.83 -4.21 9.52
CA GLN A 145 3.37 -3.13 8.64
C GLN A 145 2.29 -3.61 7.66
N LEU A 146 2.43 -4.81 7.09
CA LEU A 146 1.45 -5.38 6.17
C LEU A 146 0.07 -5.61 6.81
N THR A 147 -0.02 -5.82 8.12
CA THR A 147 -1.32 -5.98 8.82
C THR A 147 -2.15 -4.69 8.85
N LYS A 148 -1.50 -3.53 8.66
CA LYS A 148 -2.16 -2.22 8.57
C LYS A 148 -2.92 -2.01 7.26
N LEU A 149 -2.72 -2.90 6.26
CA LEU A 149 -3.43 -2.87 4.99
C LEU A 149 -4.73 -3.66 5.09
N LYS A 150 -5.86 -2.98 4.93
CA LYS A 150 -7.19 -3.57 4.81
C LYS A 150 -7.70 -3.37 3.39
N ILE A 151 -8.19 -4.43 2.76
CA ILE A 151 -8.64 -4.39 1.36
C ILE A 151 -10.05 -4.96 1.31
N TYR A 152 -10.97 -4.21 0.71
CA TYR A 152 -12.38 -4.59 0.61
C TYR A 152 -12.84 -4.61 -0.85
N LYS A 153 -13.85 -5.46 -1.08
CA LYS A 153 -14.62 -5.48 -2.31
C LYS A 153 -15.76 -4.47 -2.16
N GLY A 154 -16.09 -3.79 -3.26
CA GLY A 154 -17.11 -2.77 -3.23
C GLY A 154 -16.73 -1.51 -2.43
N ASP A 155 -17.72 -0.67 -2.16
CA ASP A 155 -17.55 0.65 -1.54
C ASP A 155 -17.75 0.63 0.00
N VAL A 156 -18.51 -0.34 0.50
CA VAL A 156 -18.86 -0.43 1.94
C VAL A 156 -17.83 -1.29 2.66
N HIS A 157 -17.34 -0.79 3.78
CA HIS A 157 -16.46 -1.51 4.69
C HIS A 157 -16.87 -1.25 6.15
N PRO A 158 -16.55 -2.14 7.09
CA PRO A 158 -16.86 -1.96 8.51
C PRO A 158 -16.05 -0.82 9.14
#